data_44781b0c16c125031a54ded850131391
#
_entry.id   44781b0c16c125031a54ded850131391
#
_cell.length_a   1.000
_cell.length_b   1.000
_cell.length_c   1.000
_cell.angle_alpha   90.00
_cell.angle_beta   90.00
_cell.angle_gamma   90.00
#
_symmetry.space_group_name_H-M   'P 1'
#
loop_
_entity.id
_entity.type
_entity.pdbx_description
1 polymer ?
#
loop_
_entity_poly.entity_id
_entity_poly.type
_entity_poly.pdbx_seq_one_letter_code
_entity_poly.pdbx_strand_id
1 'polypeptide(L)'
;MGRRRMLRQTGSLLLLTATGLWIEAGAGEVTDIDLAGMPNGAEVWFRPRGLLIPLGHTVRWINRDQGNVHTSTAYHPDNGGKPLRIPAGAKPWNSGYLLPGKAFTHTFDVPGVYDYFCIPHEHAGMVARIIVQAPEANASTLLQASDASLPQAAREAFIDIPRI
;
A
#
# COMPACT_ATOMS: atom_id res chain seq x y z
N MET A 1 -50.63 -4.59 -32.81
CA MET A 1 -50.33 -4.56 -31.38
C MET A 1 -48.83 -4.84 -31.17
N GLY A 2 -48.01 -3.80 -31.12
CA GLY A 2 -46.55 -3.88 -31.00
C GLY A 2 -46.11 -3.63 -29.55
N ARG A 3 -45.48 -4.60 -28.95
CA ARG A 3 -44.85 -4.44 -27.60
C ARG A 3 -43.46 -3.82 -27.75
N ARG A 4 -43.32 -2.57 -27.38
CA ARG A 4 -42.01 -1.91 -27.24
C ARG A 4 -41.31 -2.42 -25.98
N ARG A 5 -40.17 -3.10 -26.13
CA ARG A 5 -39.24 -3.42 -25.03
C ARG A 5 -38.46 -2.14 -24.68
N MET A 6 -38.66 -1.63 -23.47
CA MET A 6 -37.79 -0.61 -22.89
C MET A 6 -36.48 -1.27 -22.45
N LEU A 7 -35.36 -0.88 -23.07
CA LEU A 7 -34.03 -1.11 -22.51
C LEU A 7 -33.83 -0.16 -21.35
N ARG A 8 -33.69 -0.69 -20.15
CA ARG A 8 -33.17 0.06 -18.99
C ARG A 8 -31.66 0.07 -19.09
N GLN A 9 -31.10 1.18 -19.48
CA GLN A 9 -29.68 1.46 -19.32
C GLN A 9 -29.45 1.78 -17.84
N THR A 10 -28.76 0.89 -17.11
CA THR A 10 -28.21 1.18 -15.80
C THR A 10 -26.90 1.92 -16.02
N GLY A 11 -26.97 3.24 -15.99
CA GLY A 11 -25.79 4.09 -15.98
C GLY A 11 -25.09 3.99 -14.62
N SER A 12 -23.93 3.35 -14.57
CA SER A 12 -23.03 3.44 -13.44
C SER A 12 -22.44 4.85 -13.40
N LEU A 13 -22.87 5.63 -12.41
CA LEU A 13 -22.33 6.95 -12.13
C LEU A 13 -20.97 6.77 -11.44
N LEU A 14 -19.88 6.91 -12.17
CA LEU A 14 -18.52 7.04 -11.63
C LEU A 14 -18.40 8.42 -10.99
N LEU A 15 -18.52 8.49 -9.69
CA LEU A 15 -18.14 9.66 -8.89
C LEU A 15 -16.61 9.71 -8.80
N LEU A 16 -15.99 10.49 -9.69
CA LEU A 16 -14.60 10.91 -9.54
C LEU A 16 -14.53 12.02 -8.49
N THR A 17 -14.29 11.67 -7.24
CA THR A 17 -13.86 12.63 -6.22
C THR A 17 -12.33 12.65 -6.21
N ALA A 18 -11.77 13.73 -6.75
CA ALA A 18 -10.34 14.01 -6.71
C ALA A 18 -9.92 14.44 -5.30
N THR A 19 -9.60 13.48 -4.42
CA THR A 19 -8.84 13.74 -3.19
C THR A 19 -8.30 12.41 -2.65
N GLY A 20 -7.02 12.17 -2.85
CA GLY A 20 -6.27 11.10 -2.16
C GLY A 20 -6.12 9.80 -2.94
N LEU A 21 -4.88 9.42 -3.12
CA LEU A 21 -4.40 8.27 -3.92
C LEU A 21 -4.65 6.91 -3.25
N TRP A 22 -5.92 6.60 -2.89
CA TRP A 22 -6.28 5.22 -2.56
C TRP A 22 -6.76 4.51 -3.83
N ILE A 23 -6.17 3.38 -4.12
CA ILE A 23 -6.65 2.44 -5.14
C ILE A 23 -7.40 1.34 -4.40
N GLU A 24 -8.64 1.10 -4.76
CA GLU A 24 -9.43 -0.02 -4.26
C GLU A 24 -9.25 -1.20 -5.23
N ALA A 25 -8.75 -2.32 -4.71
CA ALA A 25 -8.52 -3.53 -5.50
C ALA A 25 -9.63 -4.55 -5.26
N GLY A 26 -10.11 -5.19 -6.32
CA GLY A 26 -11.09 -6.27 -6.23
C GLY A 26 -10.54 -7.55 -5.59
N ALA A 27 -11.41 -8.35 -5.00
CA ALA A 27 -11.03 -9.64 -4.41
C ALA A 27 -10.54 -10.63 -5.48
N GLY A 28 -9.40 -11.28 -5.23
CA GLY A 28 -8.84 -12.32 -6.10
C GLY A 28 -7.88 -11.86 -7.19
N GLU A 29 -7.65 -10.54 -7.35
CA GLU A 29 -6.64 -9.99 -8.26
C GLU A 29 -5.35 -9.67 -7.51
N VAL A 30 -4.21 -9.75 -8.22
CA VAL A 30 -2.91 -9.28 -7.72
C VAL A 30 -2.79 -7.80 -8.04
N THR A 31 -2.60 -6.98 -7.01
CA THR A 31 -2.35 -5.53 -7.21
C THR A 31 -0.87 -5.25 -7.18
N ASP A 32 -0.41 -4.51 -8.19
CA ASP A 32 0.98 -4.09 -8.30
C ASP A 32 1.24 -2.78 -7.54
N ILE A 33 2.37 -2.74 -6.83
CA ILE A 33 2.96 -1.53 -6.28
C ILE A 33 4.35 -1.38 -6.90
N ASP A 34 4.56 -0.27 -7.60
CA ASP A 34 5.86 0.06 -8.13
C ASP A 34 6.78 0.62 -7.04
N LEU A 35 8.01 0.14 -7.00
CA LEU A 35 9.13 0.78 -6.32
C LEU A 35 9.81 1.63 -7.38
N ALA A 36 9.78 2.95 -7.19
CA ALA A 36 10.17 3.90 -8.21
C ALA A 36 11.10 4.98 -7.65
N GLY A 37 11.80 5.64 -8.55
CA GLY A 37 12.67 6.76 -8.24
C GLY A 37 12.86 7.67 -9.44
N MET A 38 13.41 8.87 -9.19
CA MET A 38 13.88 9.72 -10.29
C MET A 38 15.18 9.18 -10.88
N PRO A 39 15.47 9.42 -12.18
CA PRO A 39 16.68 8.90 -12.83
C PRO A 39 17.99 9.31 -12.15
N ASN A 40 18.00 10.42 -11.42
CA ASN A 40 19.14 10.90 -10.64
C ASN A 40 19.20 10.36 -9.21
N GLY A 41 18.23 9.52 -8.80
CA GLY A 41 18.15 8.96 -7.45
C GLY A 41 17.77 9.96 -6.35
N ALA A 42 17.42 11.20 -6.68
CA ALA A 42 17.13 12.24 -5.70
C ALA A 42 15.83 12.02 -4.93
N GLU A 43 14.87 11.36 -5.54
CA GLU A 43 13.58 11.03 -4.94
C GLU A 43 13.24 9.57 -5.23
N VAL A 44 12.68 8.90 -4.23
CA VAL A 44 12.28 7.48 -4.28
C VAL A 44 10.94 7.29 -3.56
N TRP A 45 10.07 6.43 -4.09
CA TRP A 45 8.73 6.23 -3.53
C TRP A 45 8.11 4.88 -3.91
N PHE A 46 7.09 4.48 -3.16
CA PHE A 46 6.13 3.45 -3.58
C PHE A 46 4.98 4.10 -4.37
N ARG A 47 4.47 3.43 -5.39
CA ARG A 47 3.31 3.88 -6.15
C ARG A 47 2.30 2.74 -6.42
N PRO A 48 1.08 2.82 -5.84
CA PRO A 48 0.61 3.86 -4.93
C PRO A 48 1.27 3.78 -3.54
N ARG A 49 1.20 4.88 -2.76
CA ARG A 49 1.69 4.95 -1.36
C ARG A 49 0.62 4.49 -0.36
N GLY A 50 -0.65 4.59 -0.71
CA GLY A 50 -1.79 4.08 0.04
C GLY A 50 -2.58 3.09 -0.80
N LEU A 51 -2.93 1.94 -0.23
CA LEU A 51 -3.68 0.90 -0.91
C LEU A 51 -4.73 0.30 0.03
N LEU A 52 -5.97 0.22 -0.44
CA LEU A 52 -7.08 -0.43 0.24
C LEU A 52 -7.38 -1.75 -0.46
N ILE A 53 -7.34 -2.86 0.28
CA ILE A 53 -7.55 -4.20 -0.26
C ILE A 53 -8.49 -5.02 0.62
N PRO A 54 -9.21 -6.00 0.05
CA PRO A 54 -9.96 -6.97 0.84
C PRO A 54 -9.02 -7.99 1.50
N LEU A 55 -9.54 -8.66 2.53
CA LEU A 55 -8.87 -9.79 3.17
C LEU A 55 -8.56 -10.91 2.16
N GLY A 56 -7.38 -11.51 2.27
CA GLY A 56 -6.92 -12.58 1.36
C GLY A 56 -6.31 -12.06 0.05
N HIS A 57 -6.25 -10.74 -0.15
CA HIS A 57 -5.67 -10.15 -1.35
C HIS A 57 -4.14 -10.28 -1.39
N THR A 58 -3.59 -10.42 -2.60
CA THR A 58 -2.16 -10.49 -2.83
C THR A 58 -1.66 -9.19 -3.46
N VAL A 59 -0.62 -8.63 -2.90
CA VAL A 59 0.09 -7.47 -3.45
C VAL A 59 1.44 -7.92 -4.00
N ARG A 60 1.81 -7.36 -5.14
CA ARG A 60 3.12 -7.57 -5.78
C ARG A 60 3.87 -6.25 -5.88
N TRP A 61 5.02 -6.18 -5.24
CA TRP A 61 5.95 -5.05 -5.38
C TRP A 61 6.92 -5.33 -6.52
N ILE A 62 7.08 -4.37 -7.43
CA ILE A 62 7.96 -4.50 -8.59
C ILE A 62 8.94 -3.33 -8.59
N ASN A 63 10.24 -3.61 -8.59
CA ASN A 63 11.23 -2.54 -8.73
C ASN A 63 11.28 -2.05 -10.19
N ARG A 64 10.71 -0.85 -10.43
CA ARG A 64 10.73 -0.15 -11.72
C ARG A 64 11.86 0.86 -11.81
N ASP A 65 12.54 1.16 -10.71
CA ASP A 65 13.69 2.07 -10.68
C ASP A 65 14.92 1.37 -11.28
N GLN A 66 15.47 1.96 -12.35
CA GLN A 66 16.63 1.40 -13.02
C GLN A 66 17.94 1.75 -12.31
N GLY A 67 17.93 2.74 -11.41
CA GLY A 67 19.12 3.27 -10.74
C GLY A 67 19.33 2.75 -9.32
N ASN A 68 18.27 2.21 -8.67
CA ASN A 68 18.32 1.85 -7.26
C ASN A 68 17.81 0.44 -6.98
N VAL A 69 18.36 -0.15 -5.93
CA VAL A 69 17.77 -1.32 -5.28
C VAL A 69 16.78 -0.87 -4.23
N HIS A 70 15.68 -1.58 -4.09
CA HIS A 70 14.64 -1.27 -3.12
C HIS A 70 14.26 -2.50 -2.32
N THR A 71 13.54 -2.28 -1.20
CA THR A 71 12.86 -3.34 -0.45
C THR A 71 11.41 -2.97 -0.20
N SER A 72 10.55 -3.96 0.01
CA SER A 72 9.29 -3.82 0.72
C SER A 72 9.40 -4.56 2.04
N THR A 73 9.36 -3.84 3.16
CA THR A 73 9.65 -4.39 4.48
C THR A 73 8.64 -3.88 5.49
N ALA A 74 7.92 -4.79 6.15
CA ALA A 74 6.94 -4.44 7.18
C ALA A 74 7.62 -3.79 8.39
N TYR A 75 6.99 -2.76 8.97
CA TYR A 75 7.40 -2.26 10.28
C TYR A 75 7.03 -3.28 11.36
N HIS A 76 8.04 -4.03 11.79
CA HIS A 76 7.93 -5.07 12.80
C HIS A 76 9.28 -5.27 13.51
N PRO A 77 9.29 -5.65 14.81
CA PRO A 77 10.54 -5.89 15.54
C PRO A 77 11.49 -6.89 14.88
N ASP A 78 10.98 -7.92 14.21
CA ASP A 78 11.80 -8.90 13.48
C ASP A 78 12.56 -8.29 12.29
N ASN A 79 12.16 -7.13 11.84
CA ASN A 79 12.79 -6.40 10.74
C ASN A 79 13.71 -5.29 11.28
N GLY A 80 14.80 -5.69 11.95
CA GLY A 80 15.82 -4.76 12.44
C GLY A 80 15.38 -3.93 13.65
N GLY A 81 14.53 -4.48 14.54
CA GLY A 81 14.06 -3.80 15.74
C GLY A 81 13.11 -2.64 15.50
N LYS A 82 12.45 -2.61 14.34
CA LYS A 82 11.48 -1.55 13.99
C LYS A 82 10.24 -1.61 14.88
N PRO A 83 9.53 -0.50 15.08
CA PRO A 83 8.28 -0.50 15.83
C PRO A 83 7.24 -1.40 15.17
N LEU A 84 6.33 -1.96 15.98
CA LEU A 84 5.23 -2.78 15.49
C LEU A 84 4.16 -1.88 14.86
N ARG A 85 4.04 -1.92 13.53
CA ARG A 85 3.05 -1.13 12.77
C ARG A 85 2.31 -1.98 11.73
N ILE A 86 2.11 -3.26 12.07
CA ILE A 86 1.21 -4.19 11.40
C ILE A 86 0.25 -4.78 12.43
N PRO A 87 -0.89 -5.36 12.03
CA PRO A 87 -1.84 -5.96 12.98
C PRO A 87 -1.21 -7.04 13.85
N ALA A 88 -1.66 -7.16 15.09
CA ALA A 88 -1.27 -8.25 15.97
C ALA A 88 -1.62 -9.60 15.32
N GLY A 89 -0.66 -10.52 15.32
CA GLY A 89 -0.82 -11.84 14.70
C GLY A 89 -0.61 -11.88 13.19
N ALA A 90 -0.47 -10.74 12.53
CA ALA A 90 -0.08 -10.70 11.12
C ALA A 90 1.38 -11.13 10.95
N LYS A 91 1.66 -11.87 9.88
CA LYS A 91 3.02 -12.29 9.54
C LYS A 91 3.81 -11.12 8.92
N PRO A 92 4.94 -10.71 9.52
CA PRO A 92 5.79 -9.69 8.92
C PRO A 92 6.46 -10.23 7.65
N TRP A 93 6.73 -9.32 6.70
CA TRP A 93 7.48 -9.65 5.49
C TRP A 93 8.72 -8.77 5.34
N ASN A 94 9.66 -9.29 4.58
CA ASN A 94 10.82 -8.56 4.08
C ASN A 94 11.17 -9.16 2.71
N SER A 95 11.09 -8.34 1.67
CA SER A 95 11.37 -8.80 0.29
C SER A 95 12.84 -9.11 0.04
N GLY A 96 13.73 -8.69 0.95
CA GLY A 96 15.14 -8.53 0.61
C GLY A 96 15.32 -7.43 -0.45
N TYR A 97 16.56 -7.29 -0.92
CA TYR A 97 16.90 -6.29 -1.94
C TYR A 97 16.41 -6.72 -3.33
N LEU A 98 15.47 -5.96 -3.87
CA LEU A 98 14.94 -6.13 -5.22
C LEU A 98 15.77 -5.30 -6.19
N LEU A 99 16.51 -5.97 -7.08
CA LEU A 99 17.17 -5.33 -8.21
C LEU A 99 16.14 -4.81 -9.23
N PRO A 100 16.51 -3.90 -10.15
CA PRO A 100 15.62 -3.44 -11.22
C PRO A 100 14.93 -4.60 -11.94
N GLY A 101 13.62 -4.50 -12.13
CA GLY A 101 12.77 -5.53 -12.75
C GLY A 101 12.41 -6.73 -11.86
N LYS A 102 12.97 -6.86 -10.65
CA LYS A 102 12.61 -7.93 -9.72
C LYS A 102 11.33 -7.57 -8.97
N ALA A 103 10.63 -8.62 -8.53
CA ALA A 103 9.36 -8.49 -7.82
C ALA A 103 9.31 -9.42 -6.59
N PHE A 104 8.42 -9.05 -5.66
CA PHE A 104 8.09 -9.81 -4.46
C PHE A 104 6.58 -9.78 -4.26
N THR A 105 6.00 -10.84 -3.73
CA THR A 105 4.56 -10.92 -3.43
C THR A 105 4.31 -11.26 -1.97
N HIS A 106 3.20 -10.71 -1.42
CA HIS A 106 2.70 -11.05 -0.10
C HIS A 106 1.18 -11.08 -0.12
N THR A 107 0.60 -12.08 0.55
CA THR A 107 -0.86 -12.21 0.71
C THR A 107 -1.25 -11.80 2.13
N PHE A 108 -2.30 -10.98 2.25
CA PHE A 108 -2.74 -10.39 3.50
C PHE A 108 -3.93 -11.18 4.07
N ASP A 109 -3.69 -11.94 5.13
CA ASP A 109 -4.63 -12.85 5.77
C ASP A 109 -5.18 -12.37 7.13
N VAL A 110 -4.75 -11.20 7.59
CA VAL A 110 -5.23 -10.54 8.81
C VAL A 110 -5.71 -9.13 8.46
N PRO A 111 -6.93 -8.71 8.88
CA PRO A 111 -7.40 -7.35 8.60
C PRO A 111 -6.68 -6.31 9.46
N GLY A 112 -6.52 -5.10 8.95
CA GLY A 112 -5.95 -3.97 9.67
C GLY A 112 -5.02 -3.11 8.85
N VAL A 113 -4.27 -2.25 9.53
CA VAL A 113 -3.33 -1.31 8.92
C VAL A 113 -1.92 -1.88 8.92
N TYR A 114 -1.30 -1.88 7.77
CA TYR A 114 0.06 -2.33 7.54
C TYR A 114 0.92 -1.17 7.04
N ASP A 115 1.83 -0.70 7.86
CA ASP A 115 2.85 0.24 7.43
C ASP A 115 4.12 -0.52 7.05
N TYR A 116 4.76 -0.06 5.99
CA TYR A 116 5.98 -0.66 5.47
C TYR A 116 6.92 0.40 4.90
N PHE A 117 8.16 0.04 4.70
CA PHE A 117 9.24 0.94 4.30
C PHE A 117 10.23 0.25 3.35
N CYS A 118 11.07 1.05 2.73
CA CYS A 118 12.24 0.60 1.99
C CYS A 118 13.49 0.73 2.90
N ILE A 119 14.19 -0.37 3.19
CA ILE A 119 15.34 -0.38 4.10
C ILE A 119 16.36 0.71 3.77
N PRO A 120 16.91 0.83 2.52
CA PRO A 120 17.90 1.85 2.23
C PRO A 120 17.34 3.27 2.15
N HIS A 121 16.02 3.45 2.03
CA HIS A 121 15.43 4.76 1.73
C HIS A 121 14.38 5.23 2.75
N GLU A 122 14.28 4.60 3.90
CA GLU A 122 13.37 5.05 4.99
C GLU A 122 13.64 6.50 5.38
N HIS A 123 14.93 6.87 5.49
CA HIS A 123 15.36 8.23 5.83
C HIS A 123 15.09 9.26 4.72
N ALA A 124 14.81 8.80 3.50
CA ALA A 124 14.32 9.61 2.39
C ALA A 124 12.78 9.65 2.31
N GLY A 125 12.07 9.07 3.29
CA GLY A 125 10.61 9.04 3.32
C GLY A 125 9.98 7.99 2.41
N MET A 126 10.73 6.98 1.96
CA MET A 126 10.16 5.87 1.18
C MET A 126 9.41 4.89 2.09
N VAL A 127 8.19 5.28 2.43
CA VAL A 127 7.24 4.54 3.26
C VAL A 127 5.87 4.50 2.59
N ALA A 128 5.04 3.51 2.96
CA ALA A 128 3.70 3.39 2.43
C ALA A 128 2.80 2.59 3.38
N ARG A 129 1.50 2.55 3.08
CA ARG A 129 0.47 1.93 3.90
C ARG A 129 -0.47 1.09 3.06
N ILE A 130 -0.79 -0.09 3.56
CA ILE A 130 -1.87 -0.94 3.07
C ILE A 130 -2.91 -1.07 4.17
N ILE A 131 -4.19 -0.92 3.81
CA ILE A 131 -5.30 -1.20 4.69
C ILE A 131 -6.02 -2.43 4.14
N VAL A 132 -6.11 -3.45 4.99
CA VAL A 132 -6.82 -4.70 4.71
C VAL A 132 -8.17 -4.64 5.38
N GLN A 133 -9.24 -4.59 4.61
CA GLN A 133 -10.61 -4.53 5.11
C GLN A 133 -11.11 -5.93 5.50
N ALA A 134 -11.69 -6.04 6.70
CA ALA A 134 -12.59 -7.15 6.99
C ALA A 134 -13.97 -6.87 6.37
N PRO A 135 -14.74 -7.90 6.00
CA PRO A 135 -16.05 -7.74 5.37
C PRO A 135 -17.05 -6.85 6.15
N GLU A 136 -16.84 -6.65 7.45
CA GLU A 136 -17.74 -5.91 8.34
C GLU A 136 -17.07 -4.80 9.17
N ALA A 137 -15.80 -4.46 8.91
CA ALA A 137 -15.07 -3.47 9.71
C ALA A 137 -15.18 -2.04 9.15
N ASN A 138 -15.54 -1.08 10.00
CA ASN A 138 -15.44 0.34 9.68
C ASN A 138 -13.97 0.78 9.63
N ALA A 139 -13.51 1.27 8.49
CA ALA A 139 -12.14 1.71 8.24
C ALA A 139 -11.63 2.81 9.19
N SER A 140 -12.53 3.57 9.83
CA SER A 140 -12.18 4.73 10.66
C SER A 140 -11.43 4.39 11.97
N THR A 141 -11.44 3.13 12.41
CA THR A 141 -10.76 2.69 13.65
C THR A 141 -9.31 2.26 13.41
N LEU A 142 -8.83 2.25 12.16
CA LEU A 142 -7.60 1.60 11.76
C LEU A 142 -6.40 2.57 11.58
N LEU A 143 -6.49 3.81 12.10
CA LEU A 143 -5.40 4.77 11.94
C LEU A 143 -4.24 4.47 12.89
N GLN A 144 -3.06 4.21 12.32
CA GLN A 144 -1.82 4.15 13.08
C GLN A 144 -1.42 5.57 13.54
N ALA A 145 -1.12 5.72 14.83
CA ALA A 145 -0.59 6.96 15.35
C ALA A 145 0.81 7.26 14.76
N SER A 146 1.18 8.55 14.75
CA SER A 146 2.57 8.92 14.46
C SER A 146 3.48 8.33 15.55
N ASP A 147 4.60 7.76 15.13
CA ASP A 147 5.59 7.16 16.04
C ASP A 147 6.88 7.99 16.01
N ALA A 148 7.25 8.56 17.17
CA ALA A 148 8.44 9.41 17.29
C ALA A 148 9.75 8.64 17.03
N SER A 149 9.75 7.31 17.10
CA SER A 149 10.92 6.48 16.79
C SER A 149 11.22 6.37 15.29
N LEU A 150 10.27 6.76 14.42
CA LEU A 150 10.50 6.78 12.98
C LEU A 150 11.36 7.98 12.56
N PRO A 151 12.15 7.86 11.47
CA PRO A 151 12.82 9.01 10.85
C PRO A 151 11.83 10.13 10.52
N GLN A 152 12.28 11.38 10.60
CA GLN A 152 11.42 12.54 10.35
C GLN A 152 10.75 12.47 8.98
N ALA A 153 11.51 12.21 7.93
CA ALA A 153 10.96 12.10 6.56
C ALA A 153 9.91 10.98 6.43
N ALA A 154 10.09 9.86 7.15
CA ALA A 154 9.10 8.78 7.18
C ALA A 154 7.80 9.24 7.85
N ARG A 155 7.89 9.96 8.99
CA ARG A 155 6.70 10.51 9.69
C ARG A 155 5.95 11.49 8.80
N GLU A 156 6.66 12.42 8.17
CA GLU A 156 6.09 13.40 7.24
C GLU A 156 5.41 12.70 6.06
N ALA A 157 6.08 11.72 5.48
CA ALA A 157 5.56 10.94 4.38
C ALA A 157 4.27 10.16 4.72
N PHE A 158 4.11 9.69 5.97
CA PHE A 158 2.86 9.06 6.41
C PHE A 158 1.70 10.04 6.57
N ILE A 159 1.97 11.34 6.84
CA ILE A 159 0.92 12.37 6.92
C ILE A 159 0.27 12.57 5.55
N ASP A 160 1.05 12.48 4.48
CA ASP A 160 0.59 12.66 3.10
C ASP A 160 -0.18 11.44 2.55
N ILE A 161 -0.17 10.31 3.26
CA ILE A 161 -1.01 9.17 2.88
C ILE A 161 -2.45 9.47 3.31
N PRO A 162 -3.41 9.52 2.37
CA PRO A 162 -4.78 9.88 2.69
C PRO A 162 -5.38 9.02 3.81
N ARG A 163 -6.20 9.64 4.64
CA ARG A 163 -7.07 8.92 5.58
C ARG A 163 -8.31 8.45 4.83
N ILE A 164 -8.73 7.22 5.06
CA ILE A 164 -9.97 6.68 4.51
C ILE A 164 -11.15 7.27 5.28
#